data_ae67e6445d01165a065ebc82456b8133
#
_entry.id   ae67e6445d01165a065ebc82456b8133
#
_cell.length_a   1.000
_cell.length_b   1.000
_cell.length_c   1.000
_cell.angle_alpha   90.00
_cell.angle_beta   90.00
_cell.angle_gamma   90.00
#
_symmetry.space_group_name_H-M   'P 1'
#
loop_
_entity.id
_entity.type
_entity.pdbx_description
1 polymer ?
#
loop_
_entity_poly.entity_id
_entity_poly.type
_entity_poly.pdbx_seq_one_letter_code
_entity_poly.pdbx_strand_id
1 'polypeptide(L)'
;MNDVLSSIHRHVDPFNNAVKPTRGRHGSRTFEPVRIAILDSGFDPASPHIENDTPRMQDIRSFVPGTDSSDIQDEIGHGTHTLGLLLKFATCAEIYVARVTNQETLGRGSYDAITQVWLILAPTQ
;
A
#
# COMPACT_ATOMS: atom_id res chain seq x y z
N MET A 1 1.88 -12.37 -20.60
CA MET A 1 1.62 -11.86 -19.23
C MET A 1 1.85 -12.91 -18.14
N ASN A 2 1.55 -14.19 -18.40
CA ASN A 2 1.75 -15.26 -17.41
C ASN A 2 3.23 -15.50 -17.04
N ASP A 3 4.17 -15.31 -17.94
CA ASP A 3 5.60 -15.58 -17.70
C ASP A 3 6.24 -14.59 -16.71
N VAL A 4 5.84 -13.31 -16.76
CA VAL A 4 6.40 -12.29 -15.85
C VAL A 4 5.92 -12.54 -14.43
N LEU A 5 4.63 -12.81 -14.23
CA LEU A 5 4.08 -13.10 -12.91
C LEU A 5 4.68 -14.39 -12.33
N SER A 6 4.85 -15.43 -13.15
CA SER A 6 5.48 -16.68 -12.72
C SER A 6 6.95 -16.47 -12.34
N SER A 7 7.67 -15.61 -13.07
CA SER A 7 9.05 -15.26 -12.74
C SER A 7 9.14 -14.49 -11.44
N ILE A 8 8.26 -13.52 -11.22
CA ILE A 8 8.21 -12.75 -9.97
C ILE A 8 7.91 -13.68 -8.79
N HIS A 9 6.92 -14.54 -8.88
CA HIS A 9 6.60 -15.51 -7.83
C HIS A 9 7.79 -16.42 -7.51
N ARG A 10 8.48 -16.91 -8.51
CA ARG A 10 9.65 -17.78 -8.31
C ARG A 10 10.74 -17.14 -7.46
N HIS A 11 10.91 -15.83 -7.53
CA HIS A 11 11.95 -15.11 -6.80
C HIS A 11 11.44 -14.49 -5.50
N VAL A 12 10.20 -14.01 -5.49
CA VAL A 12 9.61 -13.29 -4.36
C VAL A 12 9.06 -14.23 -3.29
N ASP A 13 8.43 -15.35 -3.68
CA ASP A 13 7.84 -16.27 -2.73
C ASP A 13 8.86 -16.92 -1.77
N PRO A 14 10.05 -17.38 -2.25
CA PRO A 14 11.08 -17.85 -1.32
C PRO A 14 11.56 -16.78 -0.35
N PHE A 15 11.69 -15.54 -0.82
CA PHE A 15 12.05 -14.40 0.04
C PHE A 15 10.97 -14.14 1.08
N ASN A 16 9.70 -14.02 0.67
CA ASN A 16 8.58 -13.81 1.58
C ASN A 16 8.48 -14.93 2.61
N ASN A 17 8.71 -16.18 2.22
CA ASN A 17 8.70 -17.32 3.14
C ASN A 17 9.85 -17.25 4.16
N ALA A 18 11.04 -16.80 3.73
CA ALA A 18 12.20 -16.65 4.60
C ALA A 18 12.03 -15.52 5.63
N VAL A 19 11.33 -14.43 5.26
CA VAL A 19 11.12 -13.26 6.12
C VAL A 19 9.78 -13.27 6.86
N LYS A 20 8.97 -14.32 6.72
CA LYS A 20 7.73 -14.45 7.51
C LYS A 20 8.05 -14.35 8.98
N PRO A 21 7.31 -13.50 9.73
CA PRO A 21 7.47 -13.44 11.17
C PRO A 21 7.18 -14.82 11.77
N THR A 22 8.20 -15.48 12.27
CA THR A 22 8.00 -16.67 13.09
C THR A 22 7.49 -16.21 14.43
N ARG A 23 6.24 -16.51 14.74
CA ARG A 23 5.78 -16.41 16.13
C ARG A 23 6.52 -17.48 16.90
N GLY A 24 7.46 -17.06 17.74
CA GLY A 24 8.06 -17.94 18.72
C GLY A 24 6.99 -18.55 19.64
N ARG A 25 7.31 -19.61 20.34
CA ARG A 25 6.40 -20.31 21.31
C ARG A 25 5.78 -19.37 22.34
N HIS A 26 6.28 -18.17 22.50
CA HIS A 26 5.79 -17.12 23.42
C HIS A 26 5.18 -15.91 22.71
N GLY A 27 4.84 -15.99 21.40
CA GLY A 27 4.18 -14.92 20.68
C GLY A 27 5.06 -13.72 20.31
N SER A 28 6.37 -13.76 20.58
CA SER A 28 7.28 -12.70 20.18
C SER A 28 7.60 -12.77 18.68
N ARG A 29 7.53 -11.63 18.00
CA ARG A 29 8.02 -11.50 16.62
C ARG A 29 9.54 -11.49 16.63
N THR A 30 10.17 -12.23 15.73
CA THR A 30 11.64 -12.24 15.58
C THR A 30 12.18 -11.03 14.82
N PHE A 31 11.32 -10.29 14.10
CA PHE A 31 11.66 -9.04 13.41
C PHE A 31 10.40 -8.19 13.19
N GLU A 32 10.58 -6.90 13.02
CA GLU A 32 9.48 -5.99 12.69
C GLU A 32 9.14 -6.07 11.20
N PRO A 33 7.84 -6.02 10.83
CA PRO A 33 7.44 -5.99 9.45
C PRO A 33 7.90 -4.70 8.76
N VAL A 34 8.21 -4.80 7.48
CA VAL A 34 8.49 -3.63 6.65
C VAL A 34 7.22 -2.81 6.50
N ARG A 35 7.34 -1.50 6.65
CA ARG A 35 6.24 -0.54 6.43
C ARG A 35 6.36 0.05 5.05
N ILE A 36 5.30 -0.04 4.27
CA ILE A 36 5.26 0.47 2.91
C ILE A 36 4.10 1.46 2.79
N ALA A 37 4.39 2.68 2.37
CA ALA A 37 3.39 3.68 2.04
C ALA A 37 3.22 3.78 0.53
N ILE A 38 1.98 3.69 0.07
CA ILE A 38 1.61 3.93 -1.33
C ILE A 38 0.98 5.32 -1.42
N LEU A 39 1.55 6.17 -2.26
CA LEU A 39 1.01 7.49 -2.60
C LEU A 39 0.50 7.42 -4.04
N ASP A 40 -0.81 7.31 -4.21
CA ASP A 40 -1.42 7.04 -5.52
C ASP A 40 -2.85 7.64 -5.60
N SER A 41 -3.64 7.19 -6.54
CA SER A 41 -5.02 7.65 -6.78
C SER A 41 -6.07 7.09 -5.80
N GLY A 42 -5.66 6.40 -4.75
CA GLY A 42 -6.55 5.69 -3.84
C GLY A 42 -6.70 4.22 -4.21
N PHE A 43 -7.79 3.60 -3.80
CA PHE A 43 -8.14 2.26 -4.23
C PHE A 43 -9.66 2.03 -4.19
N ASP A 44 -10.12 1.00 -4.91
CA ASP A 44 -11.50 0.55 -4.86
C ASP A 44 -11.64 -0.58 -3.84
N PRO A 45 -12.32 -0.35 -2.70
CA PRO A 45 -12.52 -1.38 -1.67
C PRO A 45 -13.32 -2.60 -2.16
N ALA A 46 -14.14 -2.44 -3.21
CA ALA A 46 -14.90 -3.52 -3.80
C ALA A 46 -14.11 -4.37 -4.80
N SER A 47 -12.85 -4.01 -5.05
CA SER A 47 -12.00 -4.80 -5.93
C SER A 47 -11.72 -6.18 -5.33
N PRO A 48 -11.97 -7.28 -6.08
CA PRO A 48 -11.74 -8.66 -5.58
C PRO A 48 -10.27 -8.93 -5.22
N HIS A 49 -9.35 -8.11 -5.73
CA HIS A 49 -7.92 -8.23 -5.41
C HIS A 49 -7.52 -7.61 -4.08
N ILE A 50 -8.43 -6.86 -3.44
CA ILE A 50 -8.15 -6.07 -2.23
C ILE A 50 -9.04 -6.49 -1.07
N GLU A 51 -10.26 -6.92 -1.33
CA GLU A 51 -11.31 -7.13 -0.34
C GLU A 51 -10.88 -7.98 0.87
N ASN A 52 -10.12 -9.05 0.62
CA ASN A 52 -9.67 -9.96 1.68
C ASN A 52 -8.40 -9.48 2.42
N ASP A 53 -7.72 -8.48 1.89
CA ASP A 53 -6.45 -7.97 2.41
C ASP A 53 -6.57 -6.65 3.18
N THR A 54 -7.80 -6.13 3.32
CA THR A 54 -8.07 -4.89 4.07
C THR A 54 -7.45 -4.88 5.48
N PRO A 55 -7.45 -5.98 6.26
CA PRO A 55 -6.83 -5.99 7.59
C PRO A 55 -5.31 -5.75 7.60
N ARG A 56 -4.64 -5.87 6.46
CA ARG A 56 -3.20 -5.59 6.32
C ARG A 56 -2.89 -4.11 6.13
N MET A 57 -3.90 -3.31 5.80
CA MET A 57 -3.78 -1.87 5.64
C MET A 57 -3.95 -1.18 6.98
N GLN A 58 -2.89 -0.52 7.45
CA GLN A 58 -2.82 0.06 8.80
C GLN A 58 -3.45 1.44 8.87
N ASP A 59 -3.26 2.25 7.84
CA ASP A 59 -3.85 3.58 7.73
C ASP A 59 -4.15 3.89 6.27
N ILE A 60 -5.30 4.49 6.05
CA ILE A 60 -5.82 4.79 4.72
C ILE A 60 -6.42 6.19 4.77
N ARG A 61 -5.88 7.13 3.99
CA ARG A 61 -6.38 8.51 3.98
C ARG A 61 -6.31 9.14 2.59
N SER A 62 -7.25 10.07 2.36
CA SER A 62 -7.16 11.02 1.26
C SER A 62 -6.51 12.32 1.73
N PHE A 63 -5.57 12.78 0.92
CA PHE A 63 -4.90 14.09 1.04
C PHE A 63 -5.23 14.99 -0.16
N VAL A 64 -6.12 14.54 -1.04
CA VAL A 64 -6.55 15.33 -2.21
C VAL A 64 -7.28 16.57 -1.73
N PRO A 65 -6.85 17.79 -2.12
CA PRO A 65 -7.49 19.04 -1.72
C PRO A 65 -8.98 19.06 -2.04
N GLY A 66 -9.81 19.50 -1.08
CA GLY A 66 -11.26 19.59 -1.24
C GLY A 66 -12.01 18.28 -1.04
N THR A 67 -11.34 17.19 -0.69
CA THR A 67 -11.98 15.90 -0.36
C THR A 67 -11.92 15.64 1.14
N ASP A 68 -12.86 14.81 1.62
CA ASP A 68 -12.80 14.27 2.97
C ASP A 68 -11.63 13.26 3.09
N SER A 69 -11.02 13.17 4.27
CA SER A 69 -9.91 12.22 4.50
C SER A 69 -10.32 10.76 4.33
N SER A 70 -11.60 10.45 4.42
CA SER A 70 -12.15 9.11 4.20
C SER A 70 -12.49 8.81 2.73
N ASP A 71 -12.41 9.82 1.86
CA ASP A 71 -12.68 9.65 0.42
C ASP A 71 -11.48 9.04 -0.30
N ILE A 72 -11.38 7.74 -0.20
CA ILE A 72 -10.25 6.95 -0.71
C ILE A 72 -10.53 6.30 -2.07
N GLN A 73 -11.72 6.51 -2.64
CA GLN A 73 -12.14 5.84 -3.86
C GLN A 73 -11.22 6.17 -5.04
N ASP A 74 -10.74 5.14 -5.69
CA ASP A 74 -9.94 5.25 -6.90
C ASP A 74 -10.82 5.42 -8.13
N GLU A 75 -10.80 6.59 -8.73
CA GLU A 75 -11.55 6.91 -9.96
C GLU A 75 -10.73 6.66 -11.23
N ILE A 76 -9.45 6.32 -11.09
CA ILE A 76 -8.50 6.15 -12.20
C ILE A 76 -8.17 4.68 -12.44
N GLY A 77 -8.06 3.91 -11.36
CA GLY A 77 -7.71 2.48 -11.37
C GLY A 77 -6.23 2.19 -11.17
N HIS A 78 -5.36 3.19 -11.23
CA HIS A 78 -3.91 3.00 -11.06
C HIS A 78 -3.55 2.59 -9.63
N GLY A 79 -4.06 3.30 -8.63
CA GLY A 79 -3.82 2.99 -7.23
C GLY A 79 -4.34 1.62 -6.82
N THR A 80 -5.53 1.24 -7.30
CA THR A 80 -6.11 -0.08 -7.07
C THR A 80 -5.22 -1.19 -7.63
N HIS A 81 -4.72 -1.00 -8.85
CA HIS A 81 -3.82 -1.96 -9.49
C HIS A 81 -2.49 -2.08 -8.73
N THR A 82 -1.88 -0.97 -8.40
CA THR A 82 -0.61 -0.91 -7.66
C THR A 82 -0.74 -1.56 -6.29
N LEU A 83 -1.79 -1.23 -5.54
CA LEU A 83 -2.07 -1.83 -4.23
C LEU A 83 -2.29 -3.33 -4.35
N GLY A 84 -3.07 -3.79 -5.32
CA GLY A 84 -3.32 -5.22 -5.56
C GLY A 84 -2.03 -6.01 -5.81
N LEU A 85 -1.11 -5.47 -6.60
CA LEU A 85 0.21 -6.07 -6.82
C LEU A 85 1.04 -6.13 -5.54
N LEU A 86 1.06 -5.04 -4.78
CA LEU A 86 1.81 -4.98 -3.52
C LEU A 86 1.28 -5.98 -2.49
N LEU A 87 -0.03 -6.06 -2.31
CA LEU A 87 -0.65 -7.03 -1.40
C LEU A 87 -0.33 -8.47 -1.80
N LYS A 88 -0.23 -8.73 -3.08
CA LYS A 88 0.10 -10.06 -3.59
C LYS A 88 1.56 -10.46 -3.36
N PHE A 89 2.49 -9.53 -3.50
CA PHE A 89 3.93 -9.83 -3.46
C PHE A 89 4.60 -9.49 -2.13
N ALA A 90 4.15 -8.46 -1.42
CA ALA A 90 4.71 -8.05 -0.13
C ALA A 90 3.86 -8.60 1.03
N THR A 91 3.79 -9.93 1.16
CA THR A 91 2.87 -10.62 2.07
C THR A 91 3.11 -10.36 3.56
N CYS A 92 4.31 -9.92 3.94
CA CYS A 92 4.69 -9.65 5.32
C CYS A 92 4.81 -8.15 5.66
N ALA A 93 4.47 -7.27 4.72
CA ALA A 93 4.53 -5.83 4.94
C ALA A 93 3.26 -5.28 5.60
N GLU A 94 3.44 -4.22 6.38
CA GLU A 94 2.35 -3.34 6.82
C GLU A 94 2.16 -2.24 5.76
N ILE A 95 0.92 -2.06 5.31
CA ILE A 95 0.61 -1.18 4.18
C ILE A 95 -0.11 0.07 4.67
N TYR A 96 0.32 1.21 4.18
CA TYR A 96 -0.31 2.52 4.38
C TYR A 96 -0.70 3.08 3.02
N VAL A 97 -1.91 3.59 2.87
CA VAL A 97 -2.41 4.10 1.61
C VAL A 97 -2.75 5.59 1.74
N ALA A 98 -2.12 6.40 0.93
CA ALA A 98 -2.40 7.82 0.82
C ALA A 98 -2.91 8.13 -0.60
N ARG A 99 -4.18 8.55 -0.70
CA ARG A 99 -4.71 9.09 -1.94
C ARG A 99 -4.21 10.52 -2.10
N VAL A 100 -3.38 10.76 -3.09
CA VAL A 100 -2.75 12.08 -3.32
C VAL A 100 -3.19 12.74 -4.62
N THR A 101 -3.91 12.02 -5.45
CA THR A 101 -4.45 12.53 -6.71
C THR A 101 -5.79 11.89 -7.06
N ASN A 102 -6.61 12.61 -7.79
CA ASN A 102 -7.82 12.13 -8.45
C ASN A 102 -7.75 12.33 -9.97
N GLN A 103 -6.54 12.53 -10.49
CA GLN A 103 -6.28 12.78 -11.91
C GLN A 103 -5.18 11.87 -12.43
N GLU A 104 -5.19 11.59 -13.71
CA GLU A 104 -4.18 10.75 -14.38
C GLU A 104 -2.77 11.36 -14.34
N THR A 105 -2.69 12.69 -14.29
CA THR A 105 -1.43 13.43 -14.21
C THR A 105 -1.33 14.18 -12.89
N LEU A 106 -0.14 14.20 -12.33
CA LEU A 106 0.13 14.96 -11.11
C LEU A 106 0.09 16.46 -11.39
N GLY A 107 -0.68 17.18 -10.59
CA GLY A 107 -0.78 18.63 -10.63
C GLY A 107 -0.29 19.27 -9.32
N ARG A 108 -0.48 20.58 -9.19
CA ARG A 108 -0.05 21.33 -8.00
C ARG A 108 -0.67 20.78 -6.71
N GLY A 109 -1.96 20.44 -6.70
CA GLY A 109 -2.64 19.85 -5.57
C GLY A 109 -2.07 18.49 -5.15
N SER A 110 -1.60 17.69 -6.10
CA SER A 110 -0.94 16.41 -5.83
C SER A 110 0.41 16.60 -5.13
N TYR A 111 1.18 17.61 -5.52
CA TYR A 111 2.45 17.91 -4.85
C TYR A 111 2.24 18.38 -3.42
N ASP A 112 1.22 19.19 -3.17
CA ASP A 112 0.86 19.62 -1.82
C ASP A 112 0.43 18.41 -0.97
N ALA A 113 -0.37 17.50 -1.52
CA ALA A 113 -0.78 16.27 -0.85
C ALA A 113 0.41 15.37 -0.52
N ILE A 114 1.34 15.16 -1.44
CA ILE A 114 2.57 14.38 -1.22
C ILE A 114 3.41 15.00 -0.11
N THR A 115 3.53 16.32 -0.09
CA THR A 115 4.27 17.04 0.96
C THR A 115 3.64 16.81 2.34
N GLN A 116 2.32 16.84 2.45
CA GLN A 116 1.62 16.56 3.71
C GLN A 116 1.87 15.12 4.19
N VAL A 117 1.82 14.14 3.29
CA VAL A 117 2.13 12.75 3.62
C VAL A 117 3.56 12.63 4.14
N TRP A 118 4.51 13.26 3.46
CA TRP A 118 5.92 13.25 3.89
C TRP A 118 6.11 13.81 5.29
N LEU A 119 5.44 14.92 5.63
CA LEU A 119 5.52 15.51 6.97
C LEU A 119 4.97 14.60 8.07
N ILE A 120 3.99 13.74 7.75
CA ILE A 120 3.43 12.76 8.70
C ILE A 120 4.36 11.56 8.85
N LEU A 121 4.98 11.11 7.77
CA LEU A 121 5.83 9.92 7.75
C LEU A 121 7.28 10.21 8.16
N ALA A 122 7.72 11.48 8.10
CA ALA A 122 9.08 11.84 8.48
C ALA A 122 9.34 11.48 9.95
N PRO A 123 10.50 10.89 10.24
CA PRO A 123 10.84 10.60 11.64
C PRO A 123 10.91 11.90 12.43
N THR A 124 10.25 11.92 13.58
CA THR A 124 10.41 13.00 14.57
C THR A 124 11.85 12.98 15.06
N GLN A 125 12.56 14.09 14.85
CA GLN A 125 13.91 14.29 15.39
C GLN A 125 13.86 14.51 16.91
#